data_bdd3771557e253d9df1e6fcd2e1d890c
#
_entry.id   bdd3771557e253d9df1e6fcd2e1d890c
#
_cell.length_a   1.000
_cell.length_b   1.000
_cell.length_c   1.000
_cell.angle_alpha   90.00
_cell.angle_beta   90.00
_cell.angle_gamma   90.00
#
_symmetry.space_group_name_H-M   'P 1'
#
loop_
_entity.id
_entity.type
_entity.pdbx_description
1 polymer ?
#
loop_
_entity_poly.entity_id
_entity_poly.type
_entity_poly.pdbx_seq_one_letter_code
_entity_poly.pdbx_strand_id
1 'polypeptide(L)'
;MEQHIVESLNLDDYLFRSYSEGERVVTLYIGYYYTADKVGAAHSPLVCFPGQGWEISTPKAASVTTAGSRVSAEQIMIRKGQQRELILYWFQAYDRTSPGTLKQKLNNFWAKLRSKPEDNAFVRVSVTIQGNHVEDAAKSAETFIQAFYPAFFDYVTNQQSS
;
A
#
# COMPACT_ATOMS: atom_id res chain seq x y z
N MET A 1 -2.13 -13.49 -7.37
CA MET A 1 -1.02 -12.78 -8.04
C MET A 1 -0.22 -13.83 -8.77
N GLU A 2 0.06 -13.61 -10.03
CA GLU A 2 0.82 -14.58 -10.82
C GLU A 2 2.29 -14.61 -10.38
N GLN A 3 2.87 -15.80 -10.35
CA GLN A 3 4.20 -16.06 -9.79
C GLN A 3 5.30 -15.19 -10.42
N HIS A 4 5.23 -14.94 -11.73
CA HIS A 4 6.17 -14.08 -12.44
C HIS A 4 6.12 -12.60 -12.03
N ILE A 5 4.97 -12.10 -11.53
CA ILE A 5 4.86 -10.73 -10.99
C ILE A 5 5.60 -10.65 -9.66
N VAL A 6 5.48 -11.65 -8.81
CA VAL A 6 6.19 -11.73 -7.53
C VAL A 6 7.70 -11.72 -7.76
N GLU A 7 8.19 -12.54 -8.69
CA GLU A 7 9.60 -12.59 -9.06
C GLU A 7 10.11 -11.25 -9.61
N SER A 8 9.31 -10.55 -10.42
CA SER A 8 9.68 -9.25 -10.97
C SER A 8 9.76 -8.14 -9.91
N LEU A 9 9.01 -8.27 -8.80
CA LEU A 9 9.01 -7.32 -7.70
C LEU A 9 10.15 -7.53 -6.70
N ASN A 10 10.91 -8.62 -6.84
CA ASN A 10 12.03 -8.97 -5.96
C ASN A 10 11.66 -8.93 -4.46
N LEU A 11 10.45 -9.42 -4.14
CA LEU A 11 9.92 -9.48 -2.77
C LEU A 11 10.57 -10.61 -1.98
N ASP A 12 10.80 -10.39 -0.70
CA ASP A 12 11.21 -11.45 0.23
C ASP A 12 10.00 -12.28 0.69
N ASP A 13 8.85 -11.61 0.89
CA ASP A 13 7.58 -12.25 1.21
C ASP A 13 6.43 -11.31 0.79
N TYR A 14 5.22 -11.85 0.69
CA TYR A 14 4.05 -11.04 0.40
C TYR A 14 2.77 -11.63 0.97
N LEU A 15 1.80 -10.75 1.22
CA LEU A 15 0.43 -11.11 1.57
C LEU A 15 -0.52 -10.49 0.54
N PHE A 16 -1.41 -11.30 0.01
CA PHE A 16 -2.48 -10.87 -0.86
C PHE A 16 -3.81 -11.47 -0.38
N ARG A 17 -4.76 -10.64 0.01
CA ARG A 17 -6.07 -11.06 0.50
C ARG A 17 -7.16 -10.17 -0.04
N SER A 18 -8.28 -10.78 -0.45
CA SER A 18 -9.49 -10.07 -0.84
C SER A 18 -10.63 -10.42 0.12
N TYR A 19 -11.36 -9.39 0.50
CA TYR A 19 -12.51 -9.46 1.39
C TYR A 19 -13.71 -8.89 0.64
N SER A 20 -14.86 -9.56 0.70
CA SER A 20 -16.07 -9.11 0.03
C SER A 20 -17.20 -8.90 1.02
N GLU A 21 -17.93 -7.81 0.85
CA GLU A 21 -19.19 -7.52 1.53
C GLU A 21 -20.19 -7.07 0.49
N GLY A 22 -21.12 -7.99 0.11
CA GLY A 22 -21.98 -7.80 -1.04
C GLY A 22 -21.17 -7.68 -2.34
N GLU A 23 -21.40 -6.62 -3.10
CA GLU A 23 -20.68 -6.33 -4.34
C GLU A 23 -19.35 -5.58 -4.12
N ARG A 24 -19.10 -5.11 -2.89
CA ARG A 24 -17.88 -4.39 -2.56
C ARG A 24 -16.75 -5.36 -2.25
N VAL A 25 -15.63 -5.16 -2.91
CA VAL A 25 -14.41 -5.94 -2.68
C VAL A 25 -13.31 -5.01 -2.17
N VAL A 26 -12.71 -5.38 -1.04
CA VAL A 26 -11.51 -4.75 -0.49
C VAL A 26 -10.35 -5.73 -0.65
N THR A 27 -9.29 -5.29 -1.30
CA THR A 27 -8.08 -6.10 -1.49
C THR A 27 -6.91 -5.48 -0.73
N LEU A 28 -6.30 -6.28 0.13
CA LEU A 28 -5.07 -5.95 0.84
C LEU A 28 -3.89 -6.61 0.15
N TYR A 29 -2.88 -5.83 -0.17
CA TYR A 29 -1.58 -6.29 -0.60
C TYR A 29 -0.50 -5.72 0.32
N ILE A 30 0.38 -6.58 0.82
CA ILE A 30 1.56 -6.20 1.58
C ILE A 30 2.75 -6.93 0.94
N GLY A 31 3.73 -6.16 0.47
CA GLY A 31 5.00 -6.70 0.00
C GLY A 31 6.09 -6.39 1.01
N TYR A 32 6.80 -7.40 1.47
CA TYR A 32 7.88 -7.29 2.46
C TYR A 32 9.24 -7.26 1.77
N TYR A 33 10.13 -6.42 2.30
CA TYR A 33 11.50 -6.25 1.85
C TYR A 33 12.43 -6.24 3.06
N TYR A 34 13.18 -7.31 3.27
CA TYR A 34 14.06 -7.47 4.43
C TYR A 34 15.40 -6.75 4.29
N THR A 35 15.74 -6.28 3.10
CA THR A 35 16.97 -5.54 2.84
C THR A 35 16.71 -4.22 2.13
N ALA A 36 17.52 -3.19 2.46
CA ALA A 36 17.41 -1.87 1.85
C ALA A 36 17.63 -1.89 0.32
N ASP A 37 18.43 -2.82 -0.19
CA ASP A 37 18.73 -2.93 -1.62
C ASP A 37 17.49 -3.42 -2.41
N LYS A 38 16.68 -4.28 -1.82
CA LYS A 38 15.44 -4.78 -2.43
C LYS A 38 14.32 -3.75 -2.44
N VAL A 39 14.32 -2.85 -1.49
CA VAL A 39 13.32 -1.78 -1.41
C VAL A 39 13.40 -0.84 -2.63
N GLY A 40 14.58 -0.63 -3.17
CA GLY A 40 14.76 0.14 -4.41
C GLY A 40 14.07 -0.49 -5.64
N ALA A 41 13.75 -1.77 -5.58
CA ALA A 41 13.00 -2.50 -6.61
C ALA A 41 11.48 -2.42 -6.43
N ALA A 42 10.99 -1.88 -5.31
CA ALA A 42 9.55 -1.68 -5.09
C ALA A 42 8.98 -0.69 -6.11
N HIS A 43 8.22 -1.21 -7.05
CA HIS A 43 7.58 -0.38 -8.06
C HIS A 43 6.38 0.38 -7.48
N SER A 44 6.38 1.69 -7.69
CA SER A 44 5.21 2.51 -7.39
C SER A 44 3.98 2.00 -8.18
N PRO A 45 2.79 1.99 -7.60
CA PRO A 45 1.54 1.73 -8.31
C PRO A 45 1.38 2.58 -9.57
N LEU A 46 1.94 3.80 -9.57
CA LEU A 46 1.94 4.71 -10.71
C LEU A 46 2.71 4.19 -11.93
N VAL A 47 3.57 3.21 -11.74
CA VAL A 47 4.31 2.55 -12.83
C VAL A 47 3.64 1.24 -13.22
N CYS A 48 3.22 0.45 -12.23
CA CYS A 48 2.67 -0.89 -12.47
C CYS A 48 1.29 -0.87 -13.14
N PHE A 49 0.40 0.02 -12.73
CA PHE A 49 -0.96 0.05 -13.26
C PHE A 49 -1.04 0.50 -14.72
N PRO A 50 -0.35 1.58 -15.18
CA PRO A 50 -0.33 1.94 -16.60
C PRO A 50 0.21 0.83 -17.48
N GLY A 51 1.25 0.13 -17.05
CA GLY A 51 1.81 -1.02 -17.75
C GLY A 51 0.81 -2.18 -17.95
N GLN A 52 -0.23 -2.24 -17.12
CA GLN A 52 -1.33 -3.21 -17.20
C GLN A 52 -2.59 -2.65 -17.91
N GLY A 53 -2.51 -1.45 -18.47
CA GLY A 53 -3.60 -0.80 -19.18
C GLY A 53 -4.64 -0.09 -18.31
N TRP A 54 -4.27 0.26 -17.06
CA TRP A 54 -5.10 1.08 -16.19
C TRP A 54 -4.82 2.57 -16.41
N GLU A 55 -5.86 3.36 -16.45
CA GLU A 55 -5.78 4.82 -16.32
C GLU A 55 -5.68 5.18 -14.84
N ILE A 56 -4.82 6.14 -14.50
CA ILE A 56 -4.56 6.55 -13.12
C ILE A 56 -4.90 8.03 -12.95
N SER A 57 -5.61 8.37 -11.86
CA SER A 57 -5.78 9.77 -11.44
C SER A 57 -4.49 10.35 -10.85
N THR A 58 -4.44 11.67 -10.76
CA THR A 58 -3.38 12.36 -10.00
C THR A 58 -3.40 11.90 -8.53
N PRO A 59 -2.26 11.51 -7.96
CA PRO A 59 -2.15 11.15 -6.55
C PRO A 59 -2.54 12.30 -5.63
N LYS A 60 -3.24 11.98 -4.55
CA LYS A 60 -3.60 12.91 -3.50
C LYS A 60 -3.10 12.41 -2.16
N ALA A 61 -2.60 13.31 -1.33
CA ALA A 61 -2.25 12.96 0.05
C ALA A 61 -3.52 12.53 0.81
N ALA A 62 -3.39 11.46 1.57
CA ALA A 62 -4.44 10.93 2.42
C ALA A 62 -3.86 10.56 3.78
N SER A 63 -4.69 10.56 4.81
CA SER A 63 -4.29 10.07 6.12
C SER A 63 -5.45 9.38 6.80
N VAL A 64 -5.16 8.27 7.46
CA VAL A 64 -6.13 7.50 8.23
C VAL A 64 -5.70 7.48 9.69
N THR A 65 -6.58 7.93 10.58
CA THR A 65 -6.35 7.85 12.02
C THR A 65 -6.83 6.50 12.51
N THR A 66 -5.94 5.76 13.15
CA THR A 66 -6.22 4.46 13.77
C THR A 66 -6.12 4.58 15.29
N ALA A 67 -6.43 3.52 16.03
CA ALA A 67 -6.26 3.49 17.48
C ALA A 67 -4.77 3.63 17.86
N GLY A 68 -4.34 4.84 18.17
CA GLY A 68 -2.98 5.14 18.63
C GLY A 68 -1.96 5.49 17.54
N SER A 69 -2.34 5.50 16.25
CA SER A 69 -1.43 5.81 15.15
C SER A 69 -2.12 6.59 14.04
N ARG A 70 -1.31 7.25 13.22
CA ARG A 70 -1.77 7.92 11.99
C ARG A 70 -1.01 7.36 10.79
N VAL A 71 -1.76 6.79 9.85
CA VAL A 71 -1.22 6.30 8.59
C VAL A 71 -1.22 7.44 7.57
N SER A 72 -0.04 7.85 7.12
CA SER A 72 0.12 8.78 6.00
C SER A 72 0.25 7.99 4.71
N ALA A 73 -0.67 8.21 3.80
CA ALA A 73 -0.80 7.44 2.56
C ALA A 73 -0.97 8.37 1.35
N GLU A 74 -0.95 7.79 0.18
CA GLU A 74 -1.44 8.41 -1.05
C GLU A 74 -2.69 7.69 -1.53
N GLN A 75 -3.56 8.44 -2.15
CA GLN A 75 -4.80 7.97 -2.75
C GLN A 75 -4.76 8.21 -4.26
N ILE A 76 -5.07 7.18 -5.01
CA ILE A 76 -5.33 7.25 -6.44
C ILE A 76 -6.65 6.56 -6.78
N MET A 77 -7.24 6.94 -7.89
CA MET A 77 -8.28 6.17 -8.55
C MET A 77 -7.70 5.54 -9.81
N ILE A 78 -8.04 4.29 -10.06
CA ILE A 78 -7.69 3.61 -11.30
C ILE A 78 -8.96 3.20 -12.05
N ARG A 79 -8.86 3.18 -13.38
CA ARG A 79 -9.95 2.78 -14.27
C ARG A 79 -9.42 1.92 -15.41
N LYS A 80 -10.16 0.83 -15.70
CA LYS A 80 -9.94 0.01 -16.88
C LYS A 80 -11.30 -0.44 -17.42
N GLY A 81 -11.75 0.17 -18.52
CA GLY A 81 -13.09 -0.02 -19.03
C GLY A 81 -14.16 0.41 -18.02
N GLN A 82 -15.00 -0.51 -17.60
CA GLN A 82 -16.04 -0.28 -16.60
C GLN A 82 -15.55 -0.50 -15.16
N GLN A 83 -14.39 -1.11 -14.98
CA GLN A 83 -13.81 -1.35 -13.67
C GLN A 83 -13.18 -0.08 -13.11
N ARG A 84 -13.47 0.24 -11.87
CA ARG A 84 -12.92 1.38 -11.15
C ARG A 84 -12.57 0.96 -9.73
N GLU A 85 -11.41 1.39 -9.27
CA GLU A 85 -10.96 1.14 -7.90
C GLU A 85 -10.39 2.41 -7.27
N LEU A 86 -10.62 2.56 -5.99
CA LEU A 86 -9.92 3.50 -5.13
C LEU A 86 -8.77 2.76 -4.46
N ILE A 87 -7.59 3.36 -4.48
CA ILE A 87 -6.40 2.76 -3.92
C ILE A 87 -5.78 3.72 -2.91
N LEU A 88 -5.54 3.22 -1.71
CA LEU A 88 -4.69 3.84 -0.70
C LEU A 88 -3.41 3.01 -0.58
N TYR A 89 -2.24 3.66 -0.63
CA TYR A 89 -0.96 2.97 -0.50
C TYR A 89 0.06 3.80 0.27
N TRP A 90 0.95 3.11 0.96
CA TRP A 90 2.06 3.72 1.71
C TRP A 90 3.23 2.76 1.84
N PHE A 91 4.37 3.32 2.23
CA PHE A 91 5.50 2.54 2.71
C PHE A 91 5.53 2.56 4.23
N GLN A 92 5.70 1.40 4.82
CA GLN A 92 5.87 1.20 6.24
C GLN A 92 7.34 0.89 6.52
N ALA A 93 7.95 1.67 7.37
CA ALA A 93 9.28 1.42 7.90
C ALA A 93 9.20 1.47 9.41
N TYR A 94 9.21 0.30 10.03
CA TYR A 94 9.06 0.16 11.47
C TYR A 94 7.83 0.93 11.98
N ASP A 95 8.01 2.00 12.75
CA ASP A 95 6.93 2.83 13.31
C ASP A 95 6.49 4.00 12.41
N ARG A 96 7.00 4.08 11.17
CA ARG A 96 6.77 5.22 10.26
C ARG A 96 6.07 4.83 8.99
N THR A 97 5.11 5.67 8.60
CA THR A 97 4.45 5.62 7.30
C THR A 97 4.92 6.77 6.42
N SER A 98 5.07 6.53 5.13
CA SER A 98 5.40 7.56 4.14
C SER A 98 4.54 7.41 2.91
N PRO A 99 3.95 8.51 2.41
CA PRO A 99 3.29 8.52 1.12
C PRO A 99 4.31 8.32 -0.01
N GLY A 100 3.97 7.51 -1.00
CA GLY A 100 4.93 6.81 -1.85
C GLY A 100 5.32 7.43 -3.17
N THR A 101 5.19 8.73 -3.51
CA THR A 101 5.31 9.12 -4.91
C THR A 101 6.26 10.22 -5.30
N LEU A 102 6.79 10.99 -4.44
CA LEU A 102 7.77 11.97 -4.85
C LEU A 102 9.17 11.35 -4.81
N LYS A 103 9.76 11.14 -6.00
CA LYS A 103 11.10 10.57 -6.19
C LYS A 103 12.16 11.18 -5.26
N GLN A 104 12.03 12.48 -4.92
CA GLN A 104 12.90 13.15 -3.96
C GLN A 104 12.58 12.80 -2.50
N LYS A 105 11.29 12.66 -2.13
CA LYS A 105 10.91 12.21 -0.78
C LYS A 105 11.24 10.74 -0.57
N LEU A 106 11.12 9.92 -1.60
CA LEU A 106 11.59 8.53 -1.60
C LEU A 106 13.10 8.46 -1.37
N ASN A 107 13.92 9.20 -2.11
CA ASN A 107 15.36 9.19 -1.94
C ASN A 107 15.79 9.63 -0.53
N ASN A 108 15.14 10.63 0.05
CA ASN A 108 15.42 11.09 1.42
C ASN A 108 14.90 10.08 2.47
N PHE A 109 13.78 9.43 2.20
CA PHE A 109 13.24 8.37 3.03
C PHE A 109 14.17 7.15 3.00
N TRP A 110 14.64 6.76 1.81
CA TRP A 110 15.58 5.66 1.62
C TRP A 110 16.96 5.92 2.23
N ALA A 111 17.44 7.16 2.17
CA ALA A 111 18.69 7.53 2.82
C ALA A 111 18.60 7.41 4.36
N LYS A 112 17.45 7.68 4.95
CA LYS A 112 17.20 7.49 6.38
C LYS A 112 16.99 6.03 6.77
N LEU A 113 16.47 5.20 5.87
CA LEU A 113 16.28 3.76 6.10
C LEU A 113 17.57 2.95 5.99
N ARG A 114 18.53 3.42 5.18
CA ARG A 114 19.84 2.76 5.06
C ARG A 114 20.64 2.70 6.36
N SER A 115 20.29 3.52 7.34
CA SER A 115 20.98 3.54 8.64
C SER A 115 20.46 2.49 9.63
N LYS A 116 19.35 1.79 9.32
CA LYS A 116 18.80 0.71 10.15
C LYS A 116 18.26 -0.40 9.23
N PRO A 117 18.81 -1.62 9.33
CA PRO A 117 18.30 -2.79 8.58
C PRO A 117 17.03 -3.28 9.28
N GLU A 118 15.89 -2.72 8.96
CA GLU A 118 14.62 -3.08 9.59
C GLU A 118 13.57 -3.29 8.53
N ASP A 119 12.67 -4.25 8.79
CA ASP A 119 11.62 -4.72 7.91
C ASP A 119 10.84 -3.57 7.27
N ASN A 120 10.90 -3.50 5.95
CA ASN A 120 10.17 -2.53 5.17
C ASN A 120 9.03 -3.22 4.45
N ALA A 121 7.88 -2.59 4.43
CA ALA A 121 6.73 -3.08 3.72
C ALA A 121 6.12 -1.99 2.83
N PHE A 122 5.69 -2.41 1.64
CA PHE A 122 4.78 -1.64 0.83
C PHE A 122 3.36 -2.16 1.07
N VAL A 123 2.46 -1.28 1.47
CA VAL A 123 1.07 -1.64 1.77
C VAL A 123 0.13 -0.96 0.79
N ARG A 124 -0.81 -1.71 0.24
CA ARG A 124 -1.84 -1.22 -0.66
C ARG A 124 -3.20 -1.78 -0.28
N VAL A 125 -4.17 -0.90 -0.12
CA VAL A 125 -5.58 -1.23 0.05
C VAL A 125 -6.34 -0.74 -1.17
N SER A 126 -6.98 -1.65 -1.89
CA SER A 126 -7.79 -1.36 -3.08
C SER A 126 -9.25 -1.64 -2.78
N VAL A 127 -10.15 -0.74 -3.16
CA VAL A 127 -11.60 -0.90 -2.97
C VAL A 127 -12.31 -0.66 -4.30
N THR A 128 -13.15 -1.60 -4.71
CA THR A 128 -14.00 -1.44 -5.89
C THR A 128 -14.97 -0.27 -5.73
N ILE A 129 -15.09 0.57 -6.76
CA ILE A 129 -16.03 1.68 -6.80
C ILE A 129 -17.29 1.22 -7.54
N GLN A 130 -18.41 1.21 -6.84
CA GLN A 130 -19.72 0.89 -7.41
C GLN A 130 -20.36 2.17 -7.97
N GLY A 131 -20.69 2.17 -9.26
CA GLY A 131 -21.25 3.35 -9.90
C GLY A 131 -20.42 4.62 -9.68
N ASN A 132 -21.00 5.66 -9.11
CA ASN A 132 -20.32 6.91 -8.78
C ASN A 132 -20.03 7.09 -7.27
N HIS A 133 -20.15 6.02 -6.48
CA HIS A 133 -20.01 6.07 -5.02
C HIS A 133 -18.53 6.02 -4.57
N VAL A 134 -17.75 7.01 -4.96
CA VAL A 134 -16.31 7.12 -4.60
C VAL A 134 -16.13 7.33 -3.10
N GLU A 135 -17.01 8.13 -2.48
CA GLU A 135 -16.95 8.41 -1.04
C GLU A 135 -17.20 7.15 -0.20
N ASP A 136 -18.09 6.28 -0.63
CA ASP A 136 -18.34 5.00 0.05
C ASP A 136 -17.13 4.08 -0.05
N ALA A 137 -16.45 4.06 -1.19
CA ALA A 137 -15.21 3.31 -1.35
C ALA A 137 -14.09 3.87 -0.46
N ALA A 138 -13.96 5.19 -0.37
CA ALA A 138 -12.99 5.84 0.51
C ALA A 138 -13.26 5.52 1.99
N LYS A 139 -14.52 5.58 2.42
CA LYS A 139 -14.92 5.22 3.79
C LYS A 139 -14.67 3.74 4.09
N SER A 140 -14.90 2.86 3.12
CA SER A 140 -14.60 1.42 3.28
C SER A 140 -13.11 1.15 3.40
N ALA A 141 -12.27 1.83 2.61
CA ALA A 141 -10.83 1.75 2.74
C ALA A 141 -10.35 2.23 4.11
N GLU A 142 -10.86 3.37 4.59
CA GLU A 142 -10.54 3.92 5.90
C GLU A 142 -10.93 2.95 7.03
N THR A 143 -12.17 2.45 7.02
CA THR A 143 -12.66 1.49 8.02
C THR A 143 -11.83 0.21 8.02
N PHE A 144 -11.47 -0.27 6.84
CA PHE A 144 -10.63 -1.45 6.71
C PHE A 144 -9.22 -1.23 7.29
N ILE A 145 -8.61 -0.08 6.98
CA ILE A 145 -7.28 0.28 7.51
C ILE A 145 -7.34 0.41 9.04
N GLN A 146 -8.37 1.05 9.58
CA GLN A 146 -8.56 1.16 11.03
C GLN A 146 -8.67 -0.19 11.72
N ALA A 147 -9.25 -1.19 11.06
CA ALA A 147 -9.42 -2.53 11.61
C ALA A 147 -8.13 -3.37 11.55
N PHE A 148 -7.41 -3.34 10.41
CA PHE A 148 -6.25 -4.23 10.24
C PHE A 148 -4.93 -3.63 10.72
N TYR A 149 -4.76 -2.32 10.63
CA TYR A 149 -3.49 -1.65 10.87
C TYR A 149 -2.92 -1.87 12.28
N PRO A 150 -3.71 -1.88 13.38
CA PRO A 150 -3.16 -2.18 14.69
C PRO A 150 -2.45 -3.52 14.78
N ALA A 151 -3.05 -4.58 14.24
CA ALA A 151 -2.43 -5.90 14.20
C ALA A 151 -1.17 -5.94 13.29
N PHE A 152 -1.22 -5.25 12.17
CA PHE A 152 -0.07 -5.11 11.28
C PHE A 152 1.07 -4.33 11.94
N PHE A 153 0.76 -3.24 12.62
CA PHE A 153 1.74 -2.42 13.33
C PHE A 153 2.41 -3.22 14.45
N ASP A 154 1.64 -3.97 15.25
CA ASP A 154 2.17 -4.87 16.28
C ASP A 154 3.08 -5.93 15.66
N TYR A 155 2.71 -6.51 14.54
CA TYR A 155 3.55 -7.47 13.82
C TYR A 155 4.88 -6.86 13.41
N VAL A 156 4.88 -5.70 12.76
CA VAL A 156 6.10 -5.04 12.27
C VAL A 156 7.00 -4.57 13.41
N THR A 157 6.43 -4.14 14.55
CA THR A 157 7.19 -3.62 15.67
C THR A 157 7.70 -4.70 16.63
N ASN A 158 7.02 -5.84 16.75
CA ASN A 158 7.36 -6.92 17.70
C ASN A 158 8.32 -7.97 17.12
N GLN A 159 8.49 -8.05 15.82
CA GLN A 159 9.44 -8.99 15.18
C GLN A 159 10.91 -8.70 15.52
N GLN A 160 11.21 -7.54 16.09
CA GLN A 160 12.58 -7.14 16.44
C GLN A 160 13.00 -7.50 17.86
N SER A 161 12.12 -8.13 18.62
CA SER A 161 12.39 -8.52 20.01
C SER A 161 12.77 -10.00 20.19
N SER A 162 13.04 -10.69 19.07
CA SER A 162 13.39 -12.13 19.08
C SER A 162 14.77 -12.39 18.53
#